data_c1b08a574873ca4e85459a9bebba486e
#
_entry.id   c1b08a574873ca4e85459a9bebba486e
#
_cell.length_a   1.000
_cell.length_b   1.000
_cell.length_c   1.000
_cell.angle_alpha   90.00
_cell.angle_beta   90.00
_cell.angle_gamma   90.00
#
_symmetry.space_group_name_H-M   'P 1'
#
loop_
_entity.id
_entity.type
_entity.pdbx_description
1 polymer ?
#
loop_
_entity_poly.entity_id
_entity_poly.type
_entity_poly.pdbx_seq_one_letter_code
_entity_poly.pdbx_strand_id
1 'polypeptide(L)'
;MFRSAAALGVDAVLVTPQCADPLYRRSIRVSMGTVFQVPWTRLTSWPAAGIRGLHEAGFDVLALALTDGAAPLDEVDLGPERKVALVLGAEGHGLKPATLRAVDEHVVIPMAGGVDSLNVAAASAVVFWQRRAMLAPA
;
A
#
# COMPACT_ATOMS: atom_id res chain seq x y z
N MET A 1 2.07 6.20 7.42
CA MET A 1 2.22 4.87 6.79
C MET A 1 3.27 4.00 7.46
N PHE A 2 4.52 4.42 7.61
CA PHE A 2 5.57 3.61 8.29
C PHE A 2 5.19 3.15 9.68
N ARG A 3 4.55 4.01 10.46
CA ARG A 3 4.06 3.63 11.80
C ARG A 3 3.05 2.48 11.74
N SER A 4 2.07 2.57 10.84
CA SER A 4 1.08 1.50 10.64
C SER A 4 1.74 0.23 10.10
N ALA A 5 2.69 0.36 9.18
CA ALA A 5 3.43 -0.77 8.63
C ALA A 5 4.19 -1.53 9.73
N ALA A 6 4.91 -0.81 10.59
CA ALA A 6 5.63 -1.41 11.71
C ALA A 6 4.68 -2.07 12.72
N ALA A 7 3.61 -1.38 13.09
CA ALA A 7 2.66 -1.87 14.09
C ALA A 7 1.88 -3.10 13.61
N LEU A 8 1.60 -3.20 12.33
CA LEU A 8 0.74 -4.23 11.76
C LEU A 8 1.50 -5.32 10.98
N GLY A 9 2.82 -5.35 11.12
CA GLY A 9 3.63 -6.47 10.63
C GLY A 9 3.85 -6.51 9.12
N VAL A 10 3.91 -5.36 8.47
CA VAL A 10 4.31 -5.28 7.05
C VAL A 10 5.78 -5.67 6.91
N ASP A 11 6.09 -6.51 5.93
CA ASP A 11 7.43 -7.07 5.77
C ASP A 11 8.45 -6.04 5.27
N ALA A 12 8.05 -5.17 4.35
CA ALA A 12 8.92 -4.14 3.78
C ALA A 12 8.11 -3.02 3.15
N VAL A 13 8.75 -1.86 2.98
CA VAL A 13 8.18 -0.70 2.28
C VAL A 13 9.06 -0.36 1.09
N LEU A 14 8.44 -0.24 -0.07
CA LEU A 14 9.09 0.23 -1.29
C LEU A 14 8.64 1.66 -1.58
N VAL A 15 9.61 2.53 -1.80
CA VAL A 15 9.37 3.95 -2.06
C VAL A 15 9.60 4.20 -3.54
N THR A 16 8.62 4.77 -4.23
CA THR A 16 8.76 5.10 -5.65
C THR A 16 9.74 6.27 -5.85
N PRO A 17 10.31 6.45 -7.07
CA PRO A 17 11.36 7.45 -7.28
C PRO A 17 10.99 8.89 -6.89
N GLN A 18 9.71 9.23 -7.03
CA GLN A 18 9.22 10.59 -6.74
C GLN A 18 8.62 10.75 -5.35
N CYS A 19 8.63 9.71 -4.55
CA CYS A 19 8.12 9.77 -3.18
C CYS A 19 9.10 10.53 -2.28
N ALA A 20 8.56 11.18 -1.22
CA ALA A 20 9.38 11.86 -0.23
C ALA A 20 10.35 10.90 0.46
N ASP A 21 11.53 11.41 0.83
CA ASP A 21 12.54 10.61 1.53
C ASP A 21 12.02 10.21 2.92
N PRO A 22 11.94 8.89 3.24
CA PRO A 22 11.53 8.43 4.55
C PRO A 22 12.45 8.89 5.69
N LEU A 23 13.71 9.20 5.39
CA LEU A 23 14.68 9.72 6.35
C LEU A 23 14.63 11.24 6.50
N TYR A 24 13.75 11.92 5.77
CA TYR A 24 13.55 13.35 5.97
C TYR A 24 13.02 13.60 7.39
N ARG A 25 13.52 14.64 8.05
CA ARG A 25 13.27 14.92 9.47
C ARG A 25 11.78 14.89 9.86
N ARG A 26 10.91 15.45 9.03
CA ARG A 26 9.46 15.44 9.26
C ARG A 26 8.89 14.01 9.18
N SER A 27 9.33 13.22 8.23
CA SER A 27 8.91 11.83 8.07
C SER A 27 9.30 10.98 9.29
N ILE A 28 10.51 11.16 9.80
CA ILE A 28 10.97 10.48 11.01
C ILE A 28 10.11 10.88 12.21
N ARG A 29 9.82 12.16 12.38
CA ARG A 29 8.99 12.65 13.48
C ARG A 29 7.56 12.11 13.41
N VAL A 30 6.92 12.16 12.24
CA VAL A 30 5.53 11.69 12.06
C VAL A 30 5.43 10.18 12.24
N SER A 31 6.44 9.43 11.85
CA SER A 31 6.47 7.97 12.03
C SER A 31 6.87 7.56 13.46
N MET A 32 7.28 8.50 14.30
CA MET A 32 7.81 8.24 15.65
C MET A 32 9.03 7.30 15.63
N GLY A 33 9.88 7.42 14.60
CA GLY A 33 11.07 6.59 14.44
C GLY A 33 10.82 5.20 13.86
N THR A 34 9.58 4.82 13.56
CA THR A 34 9.27 3.49 13.01
C THR A 34 9.82 3.26 11.62
N VAL A 35 10.26 4.32 10.93
CA VAL A 35 10.98 4.22 9.66
C VAL A 35 12.25 3.36 9.77
N PHE A 36 12.82 3.24 10.98
CA PHE A 36 13.99 2.40 11.24
C PHE A 36 13.62 0.95 11.61
N GLN A 37 12.34 0.66 11.84
CA GLN A 37 11.87 -0.67 12.25
C GLN A 37 11.38 -1.53 11.09
N VAL A 38 11.07 -0.93 9.96
CA VAL A 38 10.60 -1.63 8.77
C VAL A 38 11.66 -1.50 7.68
N PRO A 39 12.14 -2.59 7.08
CA PRO A 39 13.04 -2.51 5.94
C PRO A 39 12.40 -1.70 4.82
N TRP A 40 13.15 -0.80 4.22
CA TRP A 40 12.66 -0.04 3.09
C TRP A 40 13.76 0.19 2.06
N THR A 41 13.38 0.39 0.81
CA THR A 41 14.28 0.78 -0.26
C THR A 41 13.55 1.67 -1.26
N ARG A 42 14.33 2.46 -1.99
CA ARG A 42 13.81 3.28 -3.08
C ARG A 42 13.93 2.53 -4.40
N LEU A 43 12.83 2.42 -5.11
CA LEU A 43 12.83 1.88 -6.46
C LEU A 43 13.47 2.89 -7.43
N THR A 44 14.20 2.38 -8.41
CA THR A 44 14.86 3.22 -9.43
C THR A 44 13.92 3.57 -10.56
N SER A 45 12.86 2.80 -10.78
CA SER A 45 11.89 3.01 -11.86
C SER A 45 10.50 2.54 -11.47
N TRP A 46 9.49 3.27 -11.90
CA TRP A 46 8.08 3.01 -11.61
C TRP A 46 7.19 3.64 -12.70
N PRO A 47 6.05 3.04 -13.15
CA PRO A 47 5.49 1.78 -12.63
C PRO A 47 6.00 0.51 -13.33
N ALA A 48 6.30 0.55 -14.62
CA ALA A 48 6.48 -0.66 -15.43
C ALA A 48 7.56 -1.60 -14.90
N ALA A 49 8.79 -1.11 -14.73
CA ALA A 49 9.90 -1.94 -14.26
C ALA A 49 9.75 -2.35 -12.80
N GLY A 50 9.24 -1.48 -11.96
CA GLY A 50 8.97 -1.78 -10.55
C GLY A 50 7.94 -2.89 -10.37
N ILE A 51 6.83 -2.80 -11.08
CA ILE A 51 5.76 -3.81 -11.05
C ILE A 51 6.25 -5.13 -11.64
N ARG A 52 7.01 -5.09 -12.74
CA ARG A 52 7.60 -6.30 -13.32
C ARG A 52 8.50 -7.02 -12.31
N GLY A 53 9.34 -6.29 -11.60
CA GLY A 53 10.18 -6.86 -10.55
C GLY A 53 9.38 -7.53 -9.44
N LEU A 54 8.26 -6.94 -9.03
CA LEU A 54 7.35 -7.53 -8.06
C LEU A 54 6.71 -8.81 -8.60
N HIS A 55 6.25 -8.82 -9.85
CA HIS A 55 5.71 -10.01 -10.50
C HIS A 55 6.74 -11.14 -10.58
N GLU A 56 7.97 -10.83 -10.94
CA GLU A 56 9.06 -11.82 -11.00
C GLU A 56 9.37 -12.41 -9.63
N ALA A 57 9.16 -11.66 -8.56
CA ALA A 57 9.29 -12.13 -7.19
C ALA A 57 8.04 -12.86 -6.68
N GLY A 58 7.00 -12.99 -7.48
CA GLY A 58 5.77 -13.71 -7.15
C GLY A 58 4.70 -12.89 -6.43
N PHE A 59 4.80 -11.57 -6.45
CA PHE A 59 3.79 -10.70 -5.83
C PHE A 59 2.68 -10.34 -6.80
N ASP A 60 1.45 -10.34 -6.29
CA ASP A 60 0.33 -9.64 -6.91
C ASP A 60 0.36 -8.18 -6.46
N VAL A 61 0.13 -7.26 -7.39
CA VAL A 61 0.20 -5.82 -7.13
C VAL A 61 -1.21 -5.24 -7.12
N LEU A 62 -1.65 -4.78 -5.96
CA LEU A 62 -2.97 -4.23 -5.73
C LEU A 62 -2.88 -2.73 -5.46
N ALA A 63 -3.65 -1.94 -6.18
CA ALA A 63 -3.72 -0.50 -5.95
C ALA A 63 -4.94 -0.14 -5.10
N LEU A 64 -4.72 0.60 -4.04
CA LEU A 64 -5.80 1.15 -3.24
C LEU A 64 -6.29 2.43 -3.91
N ALA A 65 -7.42 2.34 -4.60
CA ALA A 65 -7.93 3.43 -5.44
C ALA A 65 -9.45 3.36 -5.60
N LEU A 66 -10.08 4.52 -5.63
CA LEU A 66 -11.49 4.65 -5.94
C LEU A 66 -11.64 4.73 -7.47
N THR A 67 -11.88 3.59 -8.09
CA THR A 67 -12.09 3.47 -9.54
C THR A 67 -13.30 2.62 -9.84
N ASP A 68 -13.85 2.78 -11.04
CA ASP A 68 -14.91 1.91 -11.52
C ASP A 68 -14.39 0.46 -11.61
N GLY A 69 -15.11 -0.47 -11.03
CA GLY A 69 -14.70 -1.86 -11.00
C GLY A 69 -13.67 -2.23 -9.92
N ALA A 70 -13.35 -1.31 -9.00
CA ALA A 70 -12.52 -1.64 -7.84
C ALA A 70 -13.26 -2.64 -6.94
N ALA A 71 -12.55 -3.68 -6.49
CA ALA A 71 -13.11 -4.67 -5.59
C ALA A 71 -13.17 -4.12 -4.16
N PRO A 72 -14.28 -4.32 -3.44
CA PRO A 72 -14.33 -3.97 -2.02
C PRO A 72 -13.28 -4.75 -1.22
N LEU A 73 -12.63 -4.09 -0.29
CA LEU A 73 -11.54 -4.68 0.49
C LEU A 73 -11.94 -5.97 1.22
N ASP A 74 -13.17 -6.02 1.72
CA ASP A 74 -13.70 -7.18 2.44
C ASP A 74 -13.98 -8.39 1.53
N GLU A 75 -14.00 -8.21 0.22
CA GLU A 75 -14.16 -9.27 -0.77
C GLU A 75 -12.83 -9.72 -1.40
N VAL A 76 -11.73 -9.04 -1.11
CA VAL A 76 -10.41 -9.33 -1.68
C VAL A 76 -9.71 -10.41 -0.85
N ASP A 77 -9.19 -11.44 -1.52
CA ASP A 77 -8.36 -12.43 -0.85
C ASP A 77 -6.98 -11.84 -0.53
N LEU A 78 -6.71 -11.70 0.76
CA LEU A 78 -5.42 -11.31 1.32
C LEU A 78 -4.83 -12.42 2.20
N GLY A 79 -5.22 -13.65 1.98
CA GLY A 79 -4.81 -14.81 2.78
C GLY A 79 -3.33 -15.17 2.65
N PRO A 80 -2.86 -16.15 3.45
CA PRO A 80 -1.42 -16.47 3.57
C PRO A 80 -0.81 -17.06 2.30
N GLU A 81 -1.63 -17.62 1.43
CA GLU A 81 -1.17 -18.22 0.17
C GLU A 81 -0.82 -17.17 -0.90
N ARG A 82 -1.19 -15.91 -0.66
CA ARG A 82 -1.01 -14.83 -1.62
C ARG A 82 0.08 -13.87 -1.17
N LYS A 83 1.08 -13.64 -2.01
CA LYS A 83 2.10 -12.59 -1.81
C LYS A 83 1.55 -11.29 -2.40
N VAL A 84 1.33 -10.30 -1.57
CA VAL A 84 0.65 -9.06 -1.96
C VAL A 84 1.57 -7.86 -1.76
N ALA A 85 1.66 -7.04 -2.80
CA ALA A 85 2.22 -5.69 -2.74
C ALA A 85 1.08 -4.68 -2.88
N LEU A 86 0.92 -3.83 -1.87
CA LEU A 86 -0.12 -2.79 -1.85
C LEU A 86 0.47 -1.47 -2.32
N VAL A 87 -0.15 -0.85 -3.30
CA VAL A 87 0.24 0.46 -3.82
C VAL A 87 -0.69 1.52 -3.27
N LEU A 88 -0.10 2.51 -2.59
CA LEU A 88 -0.81 3.61 -1.96
C LEU A 88 -0.42 4.92 -2.64
N GLY A 89 -1.41 5.75 -2.96
CA GLY A 89 -1.20 7.04 -3.58
C GLY A 89 -0.84 8.14 -2.59
N ALA A 90 -0.29 9.23 -3.12
CA ALA A 90 -0.08 10.45 -2.35
C ALA A 90 -1.40 11.14 -2.00
N GLU A 91 -1.40 11.91 -0.93
CA GLU A 91 -2.55 12.73 -0.56
C GLU A 91 -2.86 13.75 -1.66
N GLY A 92 -4.14 13.93 -1.96
CA GLY A 92 -4.64 14.92 -2.90
C GLY A 92 -4.71 14.46 -4.35
N HIS A 93 -3.74 13.72 -4.84
CA HIS A 93 -3.68 13.32 -6.27
C HIS A 93 -3.98 11.84 -6.51
N GLY A 94 -3.89 11.01 -5.48
CA GLY A 94 -4.02 9.57 -5.64
C GLY A 94 -2.92 8.96 -6.51
N LEU A 95 -3.24 7.88 -7.18
CA LEU A 95 -2.31 7.17 -8.07
C LEU A 95 -2.41 7.69 -9.51
N LYS A 96 -1.27 7.75 -10.18
CA LYS A 96 -1.22 8.16 -11.59
C LYS A 96 -1.88 7.12 -12.49
N PRO A 97 -2.48 7.53 -13.63
CA PRO A 97 -3.13 6.59 -14.56
C PRO A 97 -2.23 5.46 -15.03
N ALA A 98 -0.93 5.72 -15.24
CA ALA A 98 0.01 4.68 -15.66
C ALA A 98 0.16 3.58 -14.60
N THR A 99 0.18 3.92 -13.32
CA THR A 99 0.20 2.96 -12.23
C THR A 99 -1.10 2.16 -12.17
N LEU A 100 -2.25 2.83 -12.27
CA LEU A 100 -3.55 2.18 -12.24
C LEU A 100 -3.74 1.17 -13.37
N ARG A 101 -3.17 1.44 -14.54
CA ARG A 101 -3.22 0.50 -15.68
C ARG A 101 -2.27 -0.69 -15.52
N ALA A 102 -1.20 -0.53 -14.79
CA ALA A 102 -0.15 -1.54 -14.68
C ALA A 102 -0.35 -2.55 -13.54
N VAL A 103 -1.13 -2.20 -12.52
CA VAL A 103 -1.39 -3.09 -11.38
C VAL A 103 -2.36 -4.20 -11.75
N ASP A 104 -2.39 -5.25 -10.94
CA ASP A 104 -3.22 -6.43 -11.20
C ASP A 104 -4.68 -6.19 -10.80
N GLU A 105 -4.92 -5.43 -9.74
CA GLU A 105 -6.26 -5.25 -9.19
C GLU A 105 -6.38 -3.90 -8.50
N HIS A 106 -7.54 -3.27 -8.63
CA HIS A 106 -7.89 -2.09 -7.84
C HIS A 106 -8.76 -2.50 -6.68
N VAL A 107 -8.45 -1.98 -5.50
CA VAL A 107 -9.15 -2.28 -4.26
C VAL A 107 -9.66 -0.99 -3.64
N VAL A 108 -10.88 -1.02 -3.15
CA VAL A 108 -11.49 0.14 -2.49
C VAL A 108 -11.95 -0.24 -1.07
N ILE A 109 -11.75 0.67 -0.13
CA ILE A 109 -12.36 0.56 1.20
C ILE A 109 -13.77 1.13 1.07
N PRO A 110 -14.83 0.31 1.26
CA PRO A 110 -16.20 0.82 1.18
C PRO A 110 -16.43 1.93 2.20
N MET A 111 -16.97 3.05 1.74
CA MET A 111 -17.23 4.24 2.56
C MET A 111 -18.73 4.46 2.74
N ALA A 112 -19.11 5.02 3.88
CA ALA A 112 -20.47 5.41 4.20
C ALA A 112 -20.67 6.92 4.03
N GLY A 113 -21.92 7.35 3.89
CA GLY A 113 -22.29 8.76 3.97
C GLY A 113 -21.74 9.67 2.87
N GLY A 114 -21.43 9.14 1.69
CA GLY A 114 -20.92 9.91 0.57
C GLY A 114 -19.47 10.37 0.71
N VAL A 115 -18.73 9.81 1.66
CA VAL A 115 -17.29 10.06 1.82
C VAL A 115 -16.54 9.25 0.78
N ASP A 116 -15.68 9.91 0.00
CA ASP A 116 -14.97 9.25 -1.11
C ASP A 116 -13.65 8.59 -0.70
N SER A 117 -12.96 9.13 0.30
CA SER A 117 -11.65 8.61 0.68
C SER A 117 -11.30 8.88 2.13
N LEU A 118 -10.38 8.05 2.64
CA LEU A 118 -9.65 8.28 3.87
C LEU A 118 -8.27 8.85 3.54
N ASN A 119 -7.63 9.53 4.49
CA ASN A 119 -6.22 9.88 4.29
C ASN A 119 -5.36 8.60 4.18
N VAL A 120 -4.19 8.72 3.56
CA VAL A 120 -3.37 7.54 3.25
C VAL A 120 -2.92 6.78 4.51
N ALA A 121 -2.68 7.48 5.60
CA ALA A 121 -2.29 6.83 6.86
C ALA A 121 -3.42 5.98 7.44
N ALA A 122 -4.65 6.50 7.46
CA ALA A 122 -5.82 5.76 7.92
C ALA A 122 -6.14 4.60 6.97
N ALA A 123 -6.14 4.85 5.66
CA ALA A 123 -6.38 3.82 4.66
C ALA A 123 -5.37 2.68 4.75
N SER A 124 -4.09 2.99 4.90
CA SER A 124 -3.04 1.99 5.04
C SER A 124 -3.24 1.13 6.29
N ALA A 125 -3.60 1.72 7.41
CA ALA A 125 -3.87 0.99 8.65
C ALA A 125 -5.03 -0.01 8.49
N VAL A 126 -6.11 0.39 7.82
CA VAL A 126 -7.26 -0.49 7.56
C VAL A 126 -6.84 -1.70 6.71
N VAL A 127 -6.13 -1.47 5.63
CA VAL A 127 -5.70 -2.55 4.72
C VAL A 127 -4.70 -3.48 5.40
N PHE A 128 -3.74 -2.95 6.13
CA PHE A 128 -2.76 -3.75 6.86
C PHE A 128 -3.41 -4.60 7.95
N TRP A 129 -4.39 -4.05 8.66
CA TRP A 129 -5.16 -4.81 9.65
C TRP A 129 -5.95 -5.94 8.99
N GLN A 130 -6.63 -5.67 7.88
CA GLN A 130 -7.38 -6.67 7.14
C GLN A 130 -6.47 -7.83 6.70
N ARG A 131 -5.30 -7.51 6.14
CA ARG A 131 -4.30 -8.52 5.77
C ARG A 131 -3.87 -9.34 6.99
N ARG A 132 -3.51 -8.67 8.07
CA ARG A 132 -3.07 -9.32 9.30
C ARG A 132 -4.14 -10.26 9.87
N ALA A 133 -5.41 -9.84 9.86
CA ALA A 133 -6.51 -10.65 10.33
C ALA A 133 -6.67 -11.95 9.51
N MET A 134 -6.44 -11.87 8.19
CA MET A 134 -6.48 -13.03 7.31
C MET A 134 -5.25 -13.95 7.45
N LEU A 135 -4.15 -13.45 7.99
CA LEU A 135 -2.95 -14.25 8.26
C LEU A 135 -2.98 -14.93 9.63
N ALA A 136 -3.82 -14.48 10.54
CA ALA A 136 -3.91 -15.05 11.86
C ALA A 136 -4.39 -16.50 11.80
N PRO A 137 -3.81 -17.43 12.57
CA PRO A 137 -4.33 -18.78 12.67
C PRO A 137 -5.75 -18.76 13.21
N ALA A 138 -6.59 -19.61 12.63
CA ALA A 138 -7.98 -19.75 13.04
C ALA A 138 -8.10 -20.26 14.49
#